data_4f642af2e8f82ddba4be87b3a4e29ab5
#
_entry.id   4f642af2e8f82ddba4be87b3a4e29ab5
#
_cell.length_a   1.000
_cell.length_b   1.000
_cell.length_c   1.000
_cell.angle_alpha   90.00
_cell.angle_beta   90.00
_cell.angle_gamma   90.00
#
_symmetry.space_group_name_H-M   'P 1'
#
loop_
_entity.id
_entity.type
_entity.pdbx_description
1 polymer ?
#
loop_
_entity_poly.entity_id
_entity_poly.type
_entity_poly.pdbx_seq_one_letter_code
_entity_poly.pdbx_strand_id
1 'polypeptide(L)'
;MNIRADMKPIFADRILATGDVYLDEKVVIHNVKVVQAEKDGKVYSFVSFPEKQRGDKWEPVVMIKDKELRKAITDVVNKSVMEHLKIEKEPLDMTVDVRLYEKDETRAYATATYGNLVKIDGIRIFERDGELKVSYPYEKNGDRYQNIAGPVSPGIRKAMTEMIVKAYEDKKLEQEKDIGNVSEEAPVPDGRSL
;
A
#
# COMPACT_ATOMS: atom_id res chain seq x y z
N MET A 1 27.21 -8.31 -17.73
CA MET A 1 26.37 -7.23 -17.16
C MET A 1 25.42 -7.85 -16.15
N ASN A 2 25.43 -7.35 -14.94
CA ASN A 2 24.47 -7.74 -13.90
C ASN A 2 23.20 -6.89 -14.03
N ILE A 3 22.02 -7.53 -14.01
CA ILE A 3 20.74 -6.85 -14.16
C ILE A 3 19.89 -7.17 -12.94
N ARG A 4 19.39 -6.12 -12.26
CA ARG A 4 18.43 -6.23 -11.16
C ARG A 4 17.22 -5.36 -11.46
N ALA A 5 16.05 -5.81 -11.12
CA ALA A 5 14.81 -5.03 -11.19
C ALA A 5 14.13 -4.96 -9.83
N ASP A 6 13.53 -3.82 -9.54
CA ASP A 6 12.66 -3.61 -8.39
C ASP A 6 11.30 -3.14 -8.94
N MET A 7 10.42 -4.11 -9.17
CA MET A 7 9.12 -3.88 -9.80
C MET A 7 8.00 -4.02 -8.77
N LYS A 8 7.04 -3.10 -8.81
CA LYS A 8 5.87 -3.10 -7.92
C LYS A 8 4.60 -3.29 -8.75
N PRO A 9 3.81 -4.35 -8.49
CA PRO A 9 2.49 -4.51 -9.10
C PRO A 9 1.59 -3.32 -8.73
N ILE A 10 0.89 -2.75 -9.70
CA ILE A 10 -0.04 -1.64 -9.48
C ILE A 10 -1.43 -1.89 -10.04
N PHE A 11 -1.55 -2.67 -11.13
CA PHE A 11 -2.82 -3.03 -11.80
C PHE A 11 -3.75 -1.82 -12.03
N ALA A 12 -3.18 -0.73 -12.56
CA ALA A 12 -3.91 0.49 -12.87
C ALA A 12 -4.03 0.63 -14.39
N ASP A 13 -5.24 0.68 -14.91
CA ASP A 13 -5.55 0.70 -16.35
C ASP A 13 -4.87 -0.46 -17.09
N ARG A 14 -3.95 -0.13 -18.01
CA ARG A 14 -3.15 -1.12 -18.76
C ARG A 14 -1.79 -1.39 -18.15
N ILE A 15 -1.43 -0.72 -17.04
CA ILE A 15 -0.13 -0.89 -16.41
C ILE A 15 -0.27 -1.93 -15.31
N LEU A 16 0.40 -3.07 -15.49
CA LEU A 16 0.39 -4.17 -14.53
C LEU A 16 1.40 -3.96 -13.40
N ALA A 17 2.56 -3.39 -13.73
CA ALA A 17 3.61 -3.09 -12.76
C ALA A 17 4.44 -1.89 -13.23
N THR A 18 5.08 -1.22 -12.26
CA THR A 18 6.08 -0.18 -12.52
C THR A 18 7.26 -0.34 -11.57
N GLY A 19 8.42 0.15 -11.97
CA GLY A 19 9.61 0.07 -11.12
C GLY A 19 10.88 0.53 -11.82
N ASP A 20 11.99 0.12 -11.25
CA ASP A 20 13.32 0.52 -11.66
C ASP A 20 14.16 -0.68 -12.07
N VAL A 21 15.02 -0.50 -13.06
CA VAL A 21 16.00 -1.50 -13.53
C VAL A 21 17.39 -0.96 -13.32
N TYR A 22 18.24 -1.74 -12.68
CA TYR A 22 19.62 -1.42 -12.36
C TYR A 22 20.56 -2.25 -13.23
N LEU A 23 21.55 -1.59 -13.83
CA LEU A 23 22.58 -2.21 -14.66
C LEU A 23 23.93 -2.07 -13.96
N ASP A 24 24.54 -3.20 -13.58
CA ASP A 24 25.81 -3.27 -12.83
C ASP A 24 25.85 -2.41 -11.55
N GLU A 25 24.68 -2.11 -10.95
CA GLU A 25 24.50 -1.17 -9.82
C GLU A 25 25.13 0.23 -10.08
N LYS A 26 25.32 0.57 -11.35
CA LYS A 26 25.94 1.84 -11.79
C LYS A 26 25.00 2.73 -12.57
N VAL A 27 24.01 2.15 -13.24
CA VAL A 27 23.01 2.87 -14.02
C VAL A 27 21.63 2.39 -13.60
N VAL A 28 20.73 3.32 -13.40
CA VAL A 28 19.33 3.03 -13.12
C VAL A 28 18.44 3.56 -14.25
N ILE A 29 17.48 2.74 -14.64
CA ILE A 29 16.38 3.12 -15.54
C ILE A 29 15.12 3.20 -14.71
N HIS A 30 14.66 4.41 -14.43
CA HIS A 30 13.43 4.65 -13.68
C HIS A 30 12.19 4.50 -14.55
N ASN A 31 11.05 4.25 -13.92
CA ASN A 31 9.74 4.20 -14.58
C ASN A 31 9.63 3.16 -15.70
N VAL A 32 10.31 2.03 -15.56
CA VAL A 32 10.06 0.85 -16.40
C VAL A 32 8.67 0.31 -16.07
N LYS A 33 7.90 -0.05 -17.08
CA LYS A 33 6.52 -0.51 -16.92
C LYS A 33 6.31 -1.88 -17.55
N VAL A 34 5.48 -2.70 -16.95
CA VAL A 34 4.87 -3.86 -17.61
C VAL A 34 3.48 -3.43 -18.03
N VAL A 35 3.24 -3.43 -19.33
CA VAL A 35 2.00 -2.91 -19.93
C VAL A 35 1.25 -4.06 -20.59
N GLN A 36 -0.06 -4.10 -20.38
CA GLN A 36 -0.98 -5.02 -21.05
C GLN A 36 -1.54 -4.36 -22.31
N ALA A 37 -1.58 -5.10 -23.41
CA ALA A 37 -2.19 -4.68 -24.65
C ALA A 37 -3.02 -5.82 -25.24
N GLU A 38 -3.94 -5.46 -26.12
CA GLU A 38 -4.75 -6.40 -26.87
C GLU A 38 -4.51 -6.21 -28.37
N LYS A 39 -4.33 -7.31 -29.08
CA LYS A 39 -4.24 -7.34 -30.54
C LYS A 39 -4.90 -8.61 -31.07
N ASP A 40 -5.80 -8.47 -32.03
CA ASP A 40 -6.53 -9.57 -32.68
C ASP A 40 -7.25 -10.49 -31.66
N GLY A 41 -7.86 -9.89 -30.60
CA GLY A 41 -8.55 -10.59 -29.53
C GLY A 41 -7.63 -11.35 -28.57
N LYS A 42 -6.30 -11.17 -28.68
CA LYS A 42 -5.32 -11.77 -27.77
C LYS A 42 -4.70 -10.71 -26.87
N VAL A 43 -4.76 -11.00 -25.58
CA VAL A 43 -4.12 -10.17 -24.55
C VAL A 43 -2.67 -10.60 -24.38
N TYR A 44 -1.75 -9.64 -24.38
CA TYR A 44 -0.33 -9.85 -24.15
C TYR A 44 0.24 -8.75 -23.27
N SER A 45 1.37 -9.00 -22.64
CA SER A 45 2.09 -8.00 -21.88
C SER A 45 3.51 -7.80 -22.44
N PHE A 46 4.04 -6.60 -22.26
CA PHE A 46 5.40 -6.27 -22.68
C PHE A 46 6.03 -5.25 -21.72
N VAL A 47 7.36 -5.23 -21.69
CA VAL A 47 8.12 -4.25 -20.93
C VAL A 47 8.30 -2.99 -21.78
N SER A 48 7.81 -1.87 -21.24
CA SER A 48 7.93 -0.53 -21.80
C SER A 48 9.00 0.26 -21.03
N PHE A 49 9.88 0.90 -21.76
CA PHE A 49 10.91 1.79 -21.23
C PHE A 49 10.42 3.24 -21.26
N PRO A 50 11.03 4.13 -20.43
CA PRO A 50 10.61 5.51 -20.34
C PRO A 50 10.73 6.27 -21.66
N GLU A 51 9.69 7.03 -21.94
CA GLU A 51 9.59 7.94 -23.08
C GLU A 51 9.35 9.35 -22.58
N LYS A 52 9.72 10.35 -23.36
CA LYS A 52 9.49 11.76 -23.08
C LYS A 52 8.73 12.41 -24.23
N GLN A 53 7.73 13.20 -23.89
CA GLN A 53 7.01 13.99 -24.88
C GLN A 53 7.88 15.15 -25.36
N ARG A 54 8.00 15.28 -26.69
CA ARG A 54 8.64 16.40 -27.37
C ARG A 54 7.68 16.92 -28.44
N GLY A 55 7.06 18.06 -28.17
CA GLY A 55 5.95 18.55 -28.99
C GLY A 55 4.80 17.53 -28.96
N ASP A 56 4.31 17.12 -30.12
CA ASP A 56 3.20 16.17 -30.27
C ASP A 56 3.64 14.70 -30.34
N LYS A 57 4.96 14.41 -30.18
CA LYS A 57 5.50 13.04 -30.29
C LYS A 57 6.10 12.55 -28.99
N TRP A 58 5.94 11.24 -28.76
CA TRP A 58 6.64 10.53 -27.70
C TRP A 58 7.94 9.93 -28.26
N GLU A 59 9.06 10.26 -27.65
CA GLU A 59 10.37 9.79 -28.04
C GLU A 59 11.00 8.95 -26.91
N PRO A 60 11.59 7.78 -27.24
CA PRO A 60 12.23 6.95 -26.24
C PRO A 60 13.44 7.67 -25.62
N VAL A 61 13.48 7.71 -24.29
CA VAL A 61 14.66 8.21 -23.55
C VAL A 61 15.71 7.09 -23.42
N VAL A 62 15.24 5.84 -23.32
CA VAL A 62 16.09 4.66 -23.21
C VAL A 62 15.89 3.76 -24.42
N MET A 63 16.97 3.49 -25.13
CA MET A 63 16.99 2.60 -26.28
C MET A 63 17.94 1.43 -26.05
N ILE A 64 17.41 0.22 -26.02
CA ILE A 64 18.19 -1.01 -25.92
C ILE A 64 18.27 -1.62 -27.33
N LYS A 65 19.41 -1.47 -27.96
CA LYS A 65 19.64 -1.91 -29.34
C LYS A 65 19.88 -3.41 -29.43
N ASP A 66 20.51 -3.99 -28.41
CA ASP A 66 20.80 -5.40 -28.34
C ASP A 66 19.58 -6.21 -27.93
N LYS A 67 19.20 -7.21 -28.74
CA LYS A 67 18.01 -8.02 -28.54
C LYS A 67 18.14 -8.96 -27.35
N GLU A 68 19.31 -9.53 -27.13
CA GLU A 68 19.57 -10.46 -26.03
C GLU A 68 19.56 -9.71 -24.69
N LEU A 69 20.17 -8.52 -24.65
CA LEU A 69 20.09 -7.67 -23.47
C LEU A 69 18.64 -7.25 -23.17
N ARG A 70 17.89 -6.88 -24.21
CA ARG A 70 16.46 -6.54 -24.04
C ARG A 70 15.65 -7.70 -23.48
N LYS A 71 15.90 -8.90 -23.96
CA LYS A 71 15.29 -10.12 -23.45
C LYS A 71 15.69 -10.38 -21.99
N ALA A 72 16.98 -10.32 -21.67
CA ALA A 72 17.47 -10.49 -20.31
C ALA A 72 16.84 -9.51 -19.31
N ILE A 73 16.69 -8.24 -19.69
CA ILE A 73 16.00 -7.24 -18.87
C ILE A 73 14.52 -7.61 -18.71
N THR A 74 13.86 -8.02 -19.77
CA THR A 74 12.44 -8.43 -19.72
C THR A 74 12.24 -9.60 -18.78
N ASP A 75 13.11 -10.60 -18.81
CA ASP A 75 13.05 -11.78 -17.94
C ASP A 75 13.23 -11.40 -16.46
N VAL A 76 14.19 -10.53 -16.16
CA VAL A 76 14.44 -10.03 -14.80
C VAL A 76 13.28 -9.18 -14.28
N VAL A 77 12.71 -8.32 -15.13
CA VAL A 77 11.52 -7.51 -14.80
C VAL A 77 10.33 -8.42 -14.47
N ASN A 78 10.03 -9.40 -15.33
CA ASN A 78 8.93 -10.33 -15.09
C ASN A 78 9.13 -11.17 -13.83
N LYS A 79 10.36 -11.61 -13.57
CA LYS A 79 10.71 -12.34 -12.36
C LYS A 79 10.45 -11.49 -11.11
N SER A 80 10.88 -10.22 -11.12
CA SER A 80 10.65 -9.28 -10.01
C SER A 80 9.15 -9.07 -9.73
N VAL A 81 8.33 -8.91 -10.77
CA VAL A 81 6.86 -8.80 -10.63
C VAL A 81 6.28 -10.06 -9.99
N MET A 82 6.69 -11.24 -10.46
CA MET A 82 6.18 -12.52 -9.94
C MET A 82 6.60 -12.76 -8.48
N GLU A 83 7.78 -12.34 -8.08
CA GLU A 83 8.24 -12.40 -6.69
C GLU A 83 7.39 -11.50 -5.78
N HIS A 84 7.10 -10.27 -6.19
CA HIS A 84 6.20 -9.38 -5.46
C HIS A 84 4.79 -9.95 -5.32
N LEU A 85 4.24 -10.53 -6.38
CA LEU A 85 2.92 -11.15 -6.34
C LEU A 85 2.84 -12.37 -5.41
N LYS A 86 3.95 -13.09 -5.22
CA LYS A 86 4.02 -14.16 -4.21
C LYS A 86 4.00 -13.57 -2.80
N ILE A 87 4.80 -12.54 -2.54
CA ILE A 87 4.85 -11.85 -1.24
C ILE A 87 3.46 -11.30 -0.86
N GLU A 88 2.73 -10.72 -1.81
CA GLU A 88 1.37 -10.19 -1.56
C GLU A 88 0.35 -11.28 -1.16
N LYS A 89 0.60 -12.54 -1.49
CA LYS A 89 -0.26 -13.68 -1.13
C LYS A 89 0.10 -14.29 0.23
N GLU A 90 1.27 -13.98 0.76
CA GLU A 90 1.67 -14.47 2.07
C GLU A 90 0.85 -13.76 3.16
N PRO A 91 0.49 -14.46 4.25
CA PRO A 91 -0.16 -13.84 5.39
C PRO A 91 0.68 -12.69 5.95
N LEU A 92 0.03 -11.58 6.22
CA LEU A 92 0.69 -10.42 6.81
C LEU A 92 0.85 -10.65 8.32
N ASP A 93 2.07 -10.92 8.79
CA ASP A 93 2.41 -11.04 10.20
C ASP A 93 2.42 -9.65 10.86
N MET A 94 1.23 -9.15 11.18
CA MET A 94 1.03 -7.82 11.73
C MET A 94 -0.06 -7.84 12.80
N THR A 95 0.21 -7.16 13.92
CA THR A 95 -0.80 -6.82 14.92
C THR A 95 -1.07 -5.32 14.92
N VAL A 96 -2.29 -4.94 15.30
CA VAL A 96 -2.72 -3.53 15.30
C VAL A 96 -3.30 -3.19 16.66
N ASP A 97 -2.80 -2.11 17.25
CA ASP A 97 -3.34 -1.49 18.45
C ASP A 97 -3.99 -0.15 18.07
N VAL A 98 -5.22 0.08 18.54
CA VAL A 98 -6.03 1.24 18.17
C VAL A 98 -6.37 2.08 19.38
N ARG A 99 -6.13 3.39 19.27
CA ARG A 99 -6.59 4.40 20.21
C ARG A 99 -7.67 5.25 19.55
N LEU A 100 -8.89 5.16 20.05
CA LEU A 100 -10.01 5.97 19.57
C LEU A 100 -9.75 7.45 19.82
N TYR A 101 -10.07 8.27 18.81
CA TYR A 101 -9.87 9.71 18.87
C TYR A 101 -10.78 10.38 17.85
N GLU A 102 -11.88 10.95 18.34
CA GLU A 102 -12.87 11.58 17.48
C GLU A 102 -12.69 13.09 17.45
N LYS A 103 -12.11 13.58 16.36
CA LYS A 103 -12.02 15.02 16.09
C LYS A 103 -12.01 15.23 14.58
N ASP A 104 -12.89 16.09 14.09
CA ASP A 104 -13.09 16.38 12.68
C ASP A 104 -13.36 15.08 11.87
N GLU A 105 -12.61 14.81 10.83
CA GLU A 105 -12.69 13.55 10.07
C GLU A 105 -11.97 12.38 10.76
N THR A 106 -11.13 12.62 11.76
CA THR A 106 -10.33 11.58 12.42
C THR A 106 -11.19 10.77 13.38
N ARG A 107 -11.08 9.45 13.31
CA ARG A 107 -11.79 8.48 14.13
C ARG A 107 -10.87 7.77 15.13
N ALA A 108 -9.62 7.53 14.73
CA ALA A 108 -8.65 6.89 15.61
C ALA A 108 -7.21 7.10 15.11
N TYR A 109 -6.27 6.79 15.99
CA TYR A 109 -4.87 6.52 15.63
C TYR A 109 -4.54 5.07 15.92
N ALA A 110 -3.72 4.46 15.07
CA ALA A 110 -3.29 3.09 15.21
C ALA A 110 -1.77 2.97 15.21
N THR A 111 -1.30 1.95 15.91
CA THR A 111 0.08 1.47 15.85
C THR A 111 0.06 0.06 15.27
N ALA A 112 0.74 -0.15 14.16
CA ALA A 112 0.93 -1.47 13.56
C ALA A 112 2.28 -2.05 13.99
N THR A 113 2.29 -3.30 14.45
CA THR A 113 3.52 -4.01 14.81
C THR A 113 3.72 -5.18 13.85
N TYR A 114 4.78 -5.12 13.03
CA TYR A 114 5.14 -6.15 12.06
C TYR A 114 6.16 -7.12 12.65
N GLY A 115 5.89 -8.42 12.53
CA GLY A 115 6.76 -9.50 13.02
C GLY A 115 7.06 -9.42 14.52
N ASN A 116 6.21 -8.79 15.33
CA ASN A 116 6.44 -8.48 16.75
C ASN A 116 7.72 -7.67 17.05
N LEU A 117 8.34 -7.06 16.03
CA LEU A 117 9.64 -6.40 16.15
C LEU A 117 9.60 -4.92 15.73
N VAL A 118 8.87 -4.59 14.68
CA VAL A 118 8.86 -3.24 14.12
C VAL A 118 7.51 -2.57 14.33
N LYS A 119 7.51 -1.47 15.08
CA LYS A 119 6.31 -0.66 15.31
C LYS A 119 6.27 0.51 14.34
N ILE A 120 5.14 0.67 13.68
CA ILE A 120 4.80 1.84 12.85
C ILE A 120 3.70 2.59 13.59
N ASP A 121 4.04 3.70 14.18
CA ASP A 121 3.12 4.56 14.93
C ASP A 121 2.59 5.70 14.06
N GLY A 122 1.52 6.38 14.52
CA GLY A 122 0.95 7.54 13.83
C GLY A 122 0.14 7.20 12.58
N ILE A 123 -0.35 5.97 12.47
CA ILE A 123 -1.32 5.60 11.43
C ILE A 123 -2.65 6.24 11.81
N ARG A 124 -3.20 7.06 10.92
CA ARG A 124 -4.47 7.75 11.15
C ARG A 124 -5.61 7.04 10.44
N ILE A 125 -6.69 6.77 11.16
CA ILE A 125 -7.96 6.30 10.64
C ILE A 125 -8.91 7.49 10.58
N PHE A 126 -9.47 7.77 9.41
CA PHE A 126 -10.38 8.91 9.21
C PHE A 126 -11.52 8.52 8.29
N GLU A 127 -12.62 9.23 8.42
CA GLU A 127 -13.80 9.04 7.56
C GLU A 127 -13.90 10.17 6.57
N ARG A 128 -14.10 9.83 5.30
CA ARG A 128 -14.37 10.78 4.22
C ARG A 128 -15.36 10.17 3.24
N ASP A 129 -16.38 10.93 2.90
CA ASP A 129 -17.45 10.51 1.99
C ASP A 129 -18.18 9.22 2.48
N GLY A 130 -18.30 9.04 3.82
CA GLY A 130 -18.92 7.86 4.44
C GLY A 130 -18.04 6.61 4.43
N GLU A 131 -16.78 6.71 4.03
CA GLU A 131 -15.83 5.60 3.99
C GLU A 131 -14.68 5.80 4.98
N LEU A 132 -14.30 4.73 5.69
CA LEU A 132 -13.09 4.70 6.50
C LEU A 132 -11.86 4.59 5.60
N LYS A 133 -10.92 5.49 5.83
CA LYS A 133 -9.64 5.56 5.11
C LYS A 133 -8.48 5.54 6.08
N VAL A 134 -7.35 5.02 5.62
CA VAL A 134 -6.12 4.91 6.41
C VAL A 134 -5.03 5.74 5.77
N SER A 135 -4.40 6.62 6.58
CA SER A 135 -3.22 7.38 6.22
C SER A 135 -2.03 6.87 7.04
N TYR A 136 -0.95 6.56 6.36
CA TYR A 136 0.31 6.15 6.97
C TYR A 136 1.15 7.37 7.34
N PRO A 137 2.11 7.25 8.29
CA PRO A 137 2.95 8.37 8.67
C PRO A 137 3.74 8.90 7.48
N TYR A 138 3.74 10.21 7.35
CA TYR A 138 4.40 10.92 6.25
C TYR A 138 5.11 12.17 6.75
N GLU A 139 6.07 12.62 5.98
CA GLU A 139 6.72 13.92 6.14
C GLU A 139 6.47 14.81 4.93
N LYS A 140 6.53 16.11 5.17
CA LYS A 140 6.44 17.10 4.10
C LYS A 140 7.86 17.53 3.72
N ASN A 141 8.20 17.29 2.45
CA ASN A 141 9.48 17.72 1.87
C ASN A 141 9.22 18.72 0.73
N GLY A 142 9.34 20.02 1.04
CA GLY A 142 8.90 21.10 0.15
C GLY A 142 7.38 21.02 -0.08
N ASP A 143 6.95 20.91 -1.34
CA ASP A 143 5.53 20.79 -1.73
C ASP A 143 5.05 19.34 -1.87
N ARG A 144 5.90 18.37 -1.55
CA ARG A 144 5.57 16.94 -1.68
C ARG A 144 5.41 16.29 -0.32
N TYR A 145 4.48 15.35 -0.23
CA TYR A 145 4.32 14.46 0.92
C TYR A 145 4.94 13.11 0.58
N GLN A 146 5.79 12.61 1.47
CA GLN A 146 6.43 11.30 1.33
C GLN A 146 6.13 10.44 2.55
N ASN A 147 5.65 9.22 2.34
CA ASN A 147 5.47 8.29 3.43
C ASN A 147 6.83 7.94 4.06
N ILE A 148 6.89 8.00 5.39
CA ILE A 148 8.05 7.57 6.18
C ILE A 148 8.08 6.05 6.26
N ALA A 149 6.91 5.45 6.49
CA ALA A 149 6.71 4.01 6.55
C ALA A 149 5.32 3.65 6.05
N GLY A 150 5.16 2.45 5.51
CA GLY A 150 3.87 1.98 5.02
C GLY A 150 3.99 0.84 4.01
N PRO A 151 2.87 0.45 3.39
CA PRO A 151 2.82 -0.64 2.45
C PRO A 151 3.63 -0.37 1.18
N VAL A 152 4.30 -1.41 0.70
CA VAL A 152 5.18 -1.34 -0.49
C VAL A 152 4.42 -1.43 -1.81
N SER A 153 3.20 -1.94 -1.81
CA SER A 153 2.36 -2.11 -3.00
C SER A 153 0.88 -1.89 -2.70
N PRO A 154 0.02 -1.71 -3.72
CA PRO A 154 -1.43 -1.62 -3.54
C PRO A 154 -2.06 -2.86 -2.90
N GLY A 155 -1.60 -4.08 -3.21
CA GLY A 155 -2.09 -5.31 -2.62
C GLY A 155 -1.81 -5.37 -1.11
N ILE A 156 -0.57 -5.09 -0.71
CA ILE A 156 -0.20 -4.99 0.71
C ILE A 156 -0.95 -3.84 1.40
N ARG A 157 -1.14 -2.70 0.72
CA ARG A 157 -1.94 -1.59 1.26
C ARG A 157 -3.36 -2.01 1.58
N LYS A 158 -3.99 -2.75 0.68
CA LYS A 158 -5.34 -3.27 0.89
C LYS A 158 -5.39 -4.18 2.12
N ALA A 159 -4.50 -5.18 2.20
CA ALA A 159 -4.43 -6.11 3.33
C ALA A 159 -4.18 -5.39 4.67
N MET A 160 -3.22 -4.48 4.73
CA MET A 160 -2.96 -3.68 5.93
C MET A 160 -4.16 -2.81 6.32
N THR A 161 -4.82 -2.17 5.34
CA THR A 161 -5.99 -1.32 5.59
C THR A 161 -7.14 -2.14 6.18
N GLU A 162 -7.43 -3.31 5.63
CA GLU A 162 -8.47 -4.23 6.14
C GLU A 162 -8.19 -4.64 7.58
N MET A 163 -6.95 -4.98 7.93
CA MET A 163 -6.56 -5.31 9.32
C MET A 163 -6.73 -4.11 10.28
N ILE A 164 -6.32 -2.91 9.84
CA ILE A 164 -6.39 -1.69 10.64
C ILE A 164 -7.84 -1.27 10.88
N VAL A 165 -8.68 -1.30 9.84
CA VAL A 165 -10.11 -0.96 9.94
C VAL A 165 -10.82 -1.97 10.83
N LYS A 166 -10.55 -3.26 10.67
CA LYS A 166 -11.12 -4.30 11.54
C LYS A 166 -10.75 -4.07 13.01
N ALA A 167 -9.48 -3.80 13.31
CA ALA A 167 -9.04 -3.51 14.68
C ALA A 167 -9.75 -2.26 15.26
N TYR A 168 -10.01 -1.25 14.44
CA TYR A 168 -10.80 -0.08 14.84
C TYR A 168 -12.25 -0.44 15.15
N GLU A 169 -12.90 -1.23 14.31
CA GLU A 169 -14.28 -1.66 14.51
C GLU A 169 -14.41 -2.52 15.78
N ASP A 170 -13.50 -3.46 15.99
CA ASP A 170 -13.45 -4.29 17.19
C ASP A 170 -13.29 -3.41 18.45
N LYS A 171 -12.40 -2.42 18.41
CA LYS A 171 -12.16 -1.49 19.53
C LYS A 171 -13.36 -0.62 19.83
N LYS A 172 -14.07 -0.16 18.81
CA LYS A 172 -15.31 0.60 18.96
C LYS A 172 -16.41 -0.22 19.62
N LEU A 173 -16.59 -1.46 19.19
CA LEU A 173 -17.56 -2.40 19.79
C LEU A 173 -17.25 -2.72 21.26
N GLU A 174 -15.97 -2.86 21.63
CA GLU A 174 -15.55 -3.01 23.02
C GLU A 174 -15.99 -1.82 23.87
N GLN A 175 -15.71 -0.60 23.40
CA GLN A 175 -16.08 0.62 24.13
C GLN A 175 -17.60 0.77 24.30
N GLU A 176 -18.39 0.43 23.27
CA GLU A 176 -19.86 0.49 23.35
C GLU A 176 -20.43 -0.50 24.38
N LYS A 177 -19.85 -1.70 24.51
CA LYS A 177 -20.22 -2.70 25.51
C LYS A 177 -19.89 -2.25 26.93
N ASP A 178 -18.72 -1.65 27.13
CA ASP A 178 -18.28 -1.15 28.43
C ASP A 178 -19.21 -0.03 28.92
N ILE A 179 -19.63 0.87 28.05
CA ILE A 179 -20.58 1.94 28.36
C ILE A 179 -21.99 1.36 28.67
N GLY A 180 -22.42 0.33 27.93
CA GLY A 180 -23.72 -0.35 28.17
C GLY A 180 -23.78 -1.04 29.52
N ASN A 181 -22.72 -1.69 29.95
CA ASN A 181 -22.66 -2.40 31.24
C ASN A 181 -22.64 -1.46 32.47
N VAL A 182 -22.10 -0.24 32.31
CA VAL A 182 -22.09 0.75 33.42
C VAL A 182 -23.48 1.36 33.68
N SER A 183 -24.37 1.32 32.71
CA SER A 183 -25.74 1.87 32.86
C SER A 183 -26.73 0.91 33.49
N GLU A 184 -26.40 -0.39 33.66
CA GLU A 184 -27.28 -1.38 34.32
C GLU A 184 -27.06 -1.51 35.86
N GLU A 185 -25.96 -0.99 36.40
CA GLU A 185 -25.72 -0.94 37.85
C GLU A 185 -26.16 0.39 38.48
N ALA A 186 -27.42 0.77 38.35
CA ALA A 186 -27.98 1.80 39.17
C ALA A 186 -28.35 1.20 40.56
N PRO A 187 -27.87 1.76 41.67
CA PRO A 187 -28.16 1.22 42.99
C PRO A 187 -29.67 1.34 43.30
N VAL A 188 -30.26 0.22 43.65
CA VAL A 188 -31.62 0.15 44.21
C VAL A 188 -31.63 0.99 45.48
N PRO A 189 -32.50 2.03 45.63
CA PRO A 189 -32.59 2.77 46.86
C PRO A 189 -33.15 1.86 47.96
N ASP A 190 -32.37 1.67 48.99
CA ASP A 190 -32.72 0.91 50.19
C ASP A 190 -33.90 1.60 50.90
N GLY A 191 -35.09 1.08 50.72
CA GLY A 191 -36.32 1.52 51.38
C GLY A 191 -36.34 1.14 52.85
N ARG A 192 -35.82 1.98 53.72
CA ARG A 192 -36.13 1.91 55.15
C ARG A 192 -37.17 2.95 55.49
N SER A 193 -38.38 2.46 55.60
CA SER A 193 -39.48 3.12 56.34
C SER A 193 -39.19 3.06 57.84
N LEU A 194 -39.42 4.17 58.48
CA LEU A 194 -39.95 4.24 59.89
C LEU A 194 -41.19 5.00 59.88
#